data_5d6cc7aa9beeaa61e78e2991b3db8541
#
_entry.id   5d6cc7aa9beeaa61e78e2991b3db8541
#
_cell.length_a   1.000
_cell.length_b   1.000
_cell.length_c   1.000
_cell.angle_alpha   90.00
_cell.angle_beta   90.00
_cell.angle_gamma   90.00
#
_symmetry.space_group_name_H-M   'P 1'
#
loop_
_entity.id
_entity.type
_entity.pdbx_description
1 polymer ?
#
loop_
_entity_poly.entity_id
_entity_poly.type
_entity_poly.pdbx_seq_one_letter_code
_entity_poly.pdbx_strand_id
1 'polypeptide(L)'
;MGLSEKQLAHLKQKLLEMKDELETKKRRTTGEMSDSRGDIARGADNHIGETASEYEDRVIQQSLNEADQKRLQDITEALERIEEGTYGICIDTGQPIPYERLEALPYAKRTPEAQREKETLLAEDRQEASGVDYVRMEGDTETTRALEQEQQASHQSGEDASSDSTNEQDWPKQ
;
A
#
# COMPACT_ATOMS: atom_id res chain seq x y z
N MET A 1 -12.33 -11.02 35.55
CA MET A 1 -11.49 -12.18 35.90
C MET A 1 -10.14 -11.95 35.25
N GLY A 2 -9.06 -11.86 36.03
CA GLY A 2 -7.70 -11.66 35.51
C GLY A 2 -7.10 -12.96 34.98
N LEU A 3 -6.02 -12.87 34.24
CA LEU A 3 -5.25 -14.01 33.78
C LEU A 3 -4.63 -14.75 34.97
N SER A 4 -4.59 -16.08 34.91
CA SER A 4 -3.87 -16.88 35.92
C SER A 4 -2.35 -16.73 35.69
N GLU A 5 -1.57 -16.95 36.77
CA GLU A 5 -0.08 -16.90 36.64
C GLU A 5 0.47 -17.86 35.59
N LYS A 6 -0.14 -19.04 35.45
CA LYS A 6 0.26 -20.01 34.39
C LYS A 6 -0.02 -19.49 32.99
N GLN A 7 -1.19 -18.88 32.80
CA GLN A 7 -1.54 -18.26 31.50
C GLN A 7 -0.61 -17.09 31.17
N LEU A 8 -0.32 -16.24 32.16
CA LEU A 8 0.60 -15.13 31.99
C LEU A 8 2.02 -15.59 31.61
N ALA A 9 2.55 -16.62 32.31
CA ALA A 9 3.84 -17.18 32.03
C ALA A 9 3.92 -17.79 30.59
N HIS A 10 2.86 -18.49 30.20
CA HIS A 10 2.75 -19.05 28.84
C HIS A 10 2.74 -17.94 27.76
N LEU A 11 1.94 -16.90 27.97
CA LEU A 11 1.85 -15.79 27.02
C LEU A 11 3.16 -14.98 26.96
N LYS A 12 3.84 -14.79 28.10
CA LYS A 12 5.15 -14.14 28.15
C LYS A 12 6.18 -14.93 27.34
N GLN A 13 6.24 -16.24 27.51
CA GLN A 13 7.14 -17.07 26.73
C GLN A 13 6.86 -16.98 25.24
N LYS A 14 5.61 -17.05 24.83
CA LYS A 14 5.19 -16.92 23.43
C LYS A 14 5.57 -15.56 22.83
N LEU A 15 5.43 -14.47 23.59
CA LEU A 15 5.89 -13.14 23.17
C LEU A 15 7.40 -13.08 22.97
N LEU A 16 8.19 -13.70 23.85
CA LEU A 16 9.66 -13.76 23.73
C LEU A 16 10.10 -14.56 22.50
N GLU A 17 9.45 -15.68 22.21
CA GLU A 17 9.72 -16.50 21.03
C GLU A 17 9.41 -15.71 19.74
N MET A 18 8.25 -15.05 19.68
CA MET A 18 7.87 -14.20 18.52
C MET A 18 8.83 -13.03 18.33
N LYS A 19 9.33 -12.42 19.42
CA LYS A 19 10.31 -11.36 19.38
C LYS A 19 11.61 -11.83 18.73
N ASP A 20 12.16 -12.96 19.21
CA ASP A 20 13.40 -13.52 18.69
C ASP A 20 13.30 -13.91 17.21
N GLU A 21 12.18 -14.50 16.79
CA GLU A 21 11.92 -14.82 15.39
C GLU A 21 11.95 -13.56 14.50
N LEU A 22 11.25 -12.48 14.90
CA LEU A 22 11.22 -11.23 14.15
C LEU A 22 12.58 -10.52 14.12
N GLU A 23 13.32 -10.51 15.23
CA GLU A 23 14.65 -9.94 15.30
C GLU A 23 15.65 -10.74 14.42
N THR A 24 15.53 -12.05 14.38
CA THR A 24 16.33 -12.90 13.51
C THR A 24 16.02 -12.68 12.05
N LYS A 25 14.74 -12.58 11.69
CA LYS A 25 14.29 -12.23 10.35
C LYS A 25 14.83 -10.86 9.92
N LYS A 26 14.71 -9.85 10.77
CA LYS A 26 15.22 -8.50 10.51
C LYS A 26 16.74 -8.51 10.23
N ARG A 27 17.52 -9.25 11.01
CA ARG A 27 18.98 -9.38 10.81
C ARG A 27 19.33 -9.99 9.45
N ARG A 28 18.61 -11.03 9.02
CA ARG A 28 18.80 -11.68 7.71
C ARG A 28 18.49 -10.70 6.58
N THR A 29 17.32 -10.08 6.60
CA THR A 29 16.90 -9.11 5.56
C THR A 29 17.87 -7.92 5.45
N THR A 30 18.38 -7.42 6.58
CA THR A 30 19.35 -6.30 6.56
C THR A 30 20.70 -6.76 5.98
N GLY A 31 21.14 -8.00 6.24
CA GLY A 31 22.36 -8.57 5.67
C GLY A 31 22.27 -8.72 4.14
N GLU A 32 21.18 -9.29 3.66
CA GLU A 32 20.92 -9.50 2.23
C GLU A 32 20.82 -8.18 1.45
N MET A 33 20.18 -7.15 2.02
CA MET A 33 20.11 -5.80 1.43
C MET A 33 21.47 -5.11 1.36
N SER A 34 22.40 -5.41 2.27
CA SER A 34 23.75 -4.87 2.25
C SER A 34 24.58 -5.49 1.12
N ASP A 35 24.45 -6.79 0.89
CA ASP A 35 25.18 -7.50 -0.18
C ASP A 35 24.65 -7.10 -1.57
N SER A 36 23.35 -6.92 -1.74
CA SER A 36 22.75 -6.52 -3.02
C SER A 36 23.13 -5.11 -3.47
N ARG A 37 23.55 -4.22 -2.56
CA ARG A 37 24.04 -2.87 -2.91
C ARG A 37 25.39 -2.92 -3.65
N GLY A 38 26.18 -3.94 -3.45
CA GLY A 38 27.47 -4.14 -4.15
C GLY A 38 27.33 -4.53 -5.62
N ASP A 39 26.23 -5.16 -5.98
CA ASP A 39 26.01 -5.70 -7.33
C ASP A 39 25.41 -4.67 -8.30
N ILE A 40 24.63 -3.71 -7.80
CA ILE A 40 24.01 -2.65 -8.63
C ILE A 40 25.07 -1.73 -9.29
N ALA A 41 26.25 -1.64 -8.70
CA ALA A 41 27.36 -0.85 -9.26
C ALA A 41 28.08 -1.49 -10.45
N ARG A 42 27.75 -2.73 -10.81
CA ARG A 42 28.48 -3.52 -11.82
C ARG A 42 27.74 -3.84 -13.12
N GLY A 43 26.45 -3.53 -13.24
CA GLY A 43 25.66 -3.94 -14.41
C GLY A 43 24.90 -2.82 -15.06
N ALA A 44 25.45 -2.24 -16.10
CA ALA A 44 24.83 -1.19 -16.92
C ALA A 44 24.04 -1.75 -18.11
N ASP A 45 23.39 -2.92 -17.99
CA ASP A 45 22.65 -3.54 -19.10
C ASP A 45 21.31 -4.16 -18.66
N ASN A 46 20.56 -3.42 -17.83
CA ASN A 46 19.24 -3.88 -17.39
C ASN A 46 18.16 -3.41 -18.36
N HIS A 47 17.46 -4.35 -18.97
CA HIS A 47 16.26 -4.09 -19.76
C HIS A 47 15.20 -3.38 -18.89
N ILE A 48 14.52 -2.37 -19.47
CA ILE A 48 13.51 -1.52 -18.78
C ILE A 48 12.40 -2.34 -18.06
N GLY A 49 12.08 -3.55 -18.56
CA GLY A 49 11.10 -4.45 -17.92
C GLY A 49 11.60 -5.08 -16.63
N GLU A 50 12.89 -5.30 -16.47
CA GLU A 50 13.50 -5.92 -15.30
C GLU A 50 13.56 -4.93 -14.12
N THR A 51 13.83 -3.65 -14.41
CA THR A 51 13.84 -2.58 -13.42
C THR A 51 12.46 -2.29 -12.80
N ALA A 52 11.37 -2.46 -13.55
CA ALA A 52 10.01 -2.29 -13.04
C ALA A 52 9.66 -3.39 -12.02
N SER A 53 9.99 -4.64 -12.32
CA SER A 53 9.79 -5.79 -11.40
C SER A 53 10.60 -5.64 -10.12
N GLU A 54 11.87 -5.24 -10.22
CA GLU A 54 12.72 -4.99 -9.05
C GLU A 54 12.18 -3.85 -8.16
N TYR A 55 11.58 -2.85 -8.75
CA TYR A 55 10.96 -1.76 -7.99
C TYR A 55 9.74 -2.25 -7.20
N GLU A 56 8.86 -3.03 -7.84
CA GLU A 56 7.69 -3.62 -7.18
C GLU A 56 8.12 -4.53 -6.02
N ASP A 57 9.12 -5.39 -6.22
CA ASP A 57 9.65 -6.27 -5.18
C ASP A 57 10.20 -5.47 -3.99
N ARG A 58 10.88 -4.34 -4.24
CA ARG A 58 11.37 -3.45 -3.17
C ARG A 58 10.25 -2.80 -2.39
N VAL A 59 9.19 -2.35 -3.06
CA VAL A 59 8.01 -1.74 -2.41
C VAL A 59 7.32 -2.77 -1.51
N ILE A 60 7.12 -3.99 -2.01
CA ILE A 60 6.54 -5.09 -1.24
C ILE A 60 7.43 -5.42 -0.03
N GLN A 61 8.75 -5.55 -0.24
CA GLN A 61 9.68 -5.85 0.84
C GLN A 61 9.71 -4.75 1.90
N GLN A 62 9.63 -3.49 1.50
CA GLN A 62 9.55 -2.37 2.44
C GLN A 62 8.27 -2.45 3.28
N SER A 63 7.12 -2.69 2.66
CA SER A 63 5.84 -2.83 3.36
C SER A 63 5.84 -3.98 4.36
N LEU A 64 6.45 -5.12 4.01
CA LEU A 64 6.62 -6.26 4.91
C LEU A 64 7.53 -5.90 6.10
N ASN A 65 8.62 -5.18 5.86
CA ASN A 65 9.53 -4.74 6.91
C ASN A 65 8.85 -3.76 7.89
N GLU A 66 8.04 -2.84 7.40
CA GLU A 66 7.25 -1.91 8.22
C GLU A 66 6.22 -2.66 9.08
N ALA A 67 5.53 -3.65 8.53
CA ALA A 67 4.60 -4.50 9.27
C ALA A 67 5.30 -5.32 10.38
N ASP A 68 6.49 -5.88 10.07
CA ASP A 68 7.28 -6.62 11.05
C ASP A 68 7.83 -5.71 12.16
N GLN A 69 8.25 -4.48 11.82
CA GLN A 69 8.67 -3.48 12.82
C GLN A 69 7.53 -3.09 13.75
N LYS A 70 6.34 -2.85 13.21
CA LYS A 70 5.15 -2.55 14.01
C LYS A 70 4.80 -3.70 14.94
N ARG A 71 4.85 -4.93 14.45
CA ARG A 71 4.61 -6.13 15.26
C ARG A 71 5.64 -6.27 16.38
N LEU A 72 6.92 -6.01 16.11
CA LEU A 72 7.98 -6.03 17.10
C LEU A 72 7.75 -4.98 18.20
N GLN A 73 7.30 -3.79 17.81
CA GLN A 73 6.93 -2.74 18.76
C GLN A 73 5.74 -3.16 19.63
N ASP A 74 4.68 -3.73 19.03
CA ASP A 74 3.51 -4.21 19.77
C ASP A 74 3.86 -5.34 20.76
N ILE A 75 4.79 -6.24 20.38
CA ILE A 75 5.31 -7.30 21.27
C ILE A 75 6.12 -6.69 22.42
N THR A 76 6.97 -5.72 22.15
CA THR A 76 7.79 -5.06 23.19
C THR A 76 6.90 -4.37 24.22
N GLU A 77 5.90 -3.60 23.74
CA GLU A 77 4.93 -2.97 24.62
C GLU A 77 4.10 -3.98 25.44
N ALA A 78 3.74 -5.13 24.84
CA ALA A 78 3.05 -6.19 25.58
C ALA A 78 3.93 -6.77 26.71
N LEU A 79 5.24 -6.94 26.48
CA LEU A 79 6.18 -7.39 27.52
C LEU A 79 6.35 -6.34 28.63
N GLU A 80 6.43 -5.07 28.31
CA GLU A 80 6.48 -3.96 29.27
C GLU A 80 5.21 -3.96 30.15
N ARG A 81 4.04 -4.13 29.53
CA ARG A 81 2.77 -4.20 30.26
C ARG A 81 2.66 -5.44 31.18
N ILE A 82 3.34 -6.55 30.85
CA ILE A 82 3.44 -7.70 31.75
C ILE A 82 4.24 -7.32 33.00
N GLU A 83 5.34 -6.57 32.85
CA GLU A 83 6.18 -6.11 33.96
C GLU A 83 5.45 -5.08 34.85
N GLU A 84 4.64 -4.23 34.25
CA GLU A 84 3.81 -3.24 34.94
C GLU A 84 2.55 -3.84 35.56
N GLY A 85 2.19 -5.08 35.22
CA GLY A 85 0.95 -5.74 35.70
C GLY A 85 -0.34 -5.24 35.03
N THR A 86 -0.23 -4.52 33.92
CA THR A 86 -1.36 -3.97 33.13
C THR A 86 -1.73 -4.84 31.92
N TYR A 87 -1.00 -5.91 31.68
CA TYR A 87 -1.24 -6.83 30.56
C TYR A 87 -2.59 -7.54 30.68
N GLY A 88 -3.26 -7.73 29.56
CA GLY A 88 -4.58 -8.37 29.50
C GLY A 88 -5.75 -7.41 29.75
N ILE A 89 -5.48 -6.12 29.91
CA ILE A 89 -6.50 -5.07 30.05
C ILE A 89 -6.52 -4.22 28.77
N CYS A 90 -7.70 -4.00 28.22
CA CYS A 90 -7.90 -3.15 27.04
C CYS A 90 -7.51 -1.70 27.35
N ILE A 91 -6.73 -1.09 26.47
CA ILE A 91 -6.23 0.29 26.63
C ILE A 91 -7.34 1.34 26.48
N ASP A 92 -8.38 1.06 25.69
CA ASP A 92 -9.45 2.02 25.40
C ASP A 92 -10.62 1.89 26.40
N THR A 93 -10.99 0.66 26.76
CA THR A 93 -12.18 0.40 27.59
C THR A 93 -11.87 0.02 29.05
N GLY A 94 -10.60 -0.31 29.36
CA GLY A 94 -10.22 -0.82 30.67
C GLY A 94 -10.79 -2.21 31.00
N GLN A 95 -11.45 -2.87 30.06
CA GLN A 95 -12.02 -4.20 30.28
C GLN A 95 -10.97 -5.30 30.06
N PRO A 96 -11.12 -6.46 30.70
CA PRO A 96 -10.21 -7.59 30.48
C PRO A 96 -10.36 -8.13 29.05
N ILE A 97 -9.22 -8.38 28.42
CA ILE A 97 -9.15 -9.02 27.10
C ILE A 97 -9.34 -10.53 27.29
N PRO A 98 -10.23 -11.21 26.53
CA PRO A 98 -10.43 -12.65 26.62
C PRO A 98 -9.13 -13.43 26.40
N TYR A 99 -8.91 -14.50 27.18
CA TYR A 99 -7.70 -15.32 27.06
C TYR A 99 -7.52 -15.90 25.67
N GLU A 100 -8.60 -16.37 25.04
CA GLU A 100 -8.59 -16.94 23.69
C GLU A 100 -8.05 -15.94 22.66
N ARG A 101 -8.35 -14.66 22.85
CA ARG A 101 -7.79 -13.59 22.00
C ARG A 101 -6.29 -13.40 22.23
N LEU A 102 -5.85 -13.41 23.48
CA LEU A 102 -4.44 -13.30 23.84
C LEU A 102 -3.65 -14.54 23.42
N GLU A 103 -4.27 -15.70 23.43
CA GLU A 103 -3.66 -16.93 22.94
C GLU A 103 -3.43 -16.88 21.41
N ALA A 104 -4.41 -16.34 20.66
CA ALA A 104 -4.28 -16.15 19.23
C ALA A 104 -3.35 -14.97 18.86
N LEU A 105 -3.46 -13.85 19.59
CA LEU A 105 -2.71 -12.61 19.40
C LEU A 105 -2.13 -12.12 20.74
N PRO A 106 -0.97 -12.63 21.15
CA PRO A 106 -0.39 -12.29 22.47
C PRO A 106 -0.08 -10.80 22.65
N TYR A 107 0.17 -10.08 21.58
CA TYR A 107 0.41 -8.63 21.59
C TYR A 107 -0.86 -7.80 21.43
N ALA A 108 -2.07 -8.38 21.59
CA ALA A 108 -3.32 -7.64 21.50
C ALA A 108 -3.46 -6.65 22.67
N LYS A 109 -3.73 -5.39 22.32
CA LYS A 109 -3.92 -4.27 23.27
C LYS A 109 -5.39 -3.96 23.55
N ARG A 110 -6.30 -4.51 22.73
CA ARG A 110 -7.73 -4.19 22.71
C ARG A 110 -8.59 -5.44 22.69
N THR A 111 -9.80 -5.30 23.23
CA THR A 111 -10.84 -6.31 23.00
C THR A 111 -11.27 -6.33 21.53
N PRO A 112 -11.90 -7.42 21.04
CA PRO A 112 -12.39 -7.49 19.66
C PRO A 112 -13.34 -6.34 19.30
N GLU A 113 -14.18 -5.94 20.25
CA GLU A 113 -15.16 -4.87 20.09
C GLU A 113 -14.47 -3.51 19.91
N ALA A 114 -13.57 -3.15 20.86
CA ALA A 114 -12.82 -1.91 20.81
C ALA A 114 -11.91 -1.82 19.56
N GLN A 115 -11.39 -2.95 19.11
CA GLN A 115 -10.60 -3.00 17.88
C GLN A 115 -11.45 -2.71 16.63
N ARG A 116 -12.65 -3.29 16.54
CA ARG A 116 -13.58 -3.03 15.43
C ARG A 116 -14.04 -1.58 15.40
N GLU A 117 -14.38 -1.03 16.56
CA GLU A 117 -14.79 0.38 16.68
C GLU A 117 -13.68 1.31 16.17
N LYS A 118 -12.44 1.08 16.60
CA LYS A 118 -11.29 1.83 16.11
C LYS A 118 -11.06 1.70 14.61
N GLU A 119 -11.20 0.50 14.06
CA GLU A 119 -11.05 0.25 12.62
C GLU A 119 -12.14 0.96 11.82
N THR A 120 -13.38 1.01 12.33
CA THR A 120 -14.48 1.74 11.70
C THR A 120 -14.19 3.24 11.68
N LEU A 121 -13.79 3.84 12.79
CA LEU A 121 -13.42 5.25 12.87
C LEU A 121 -12.28 5.61 11.90
N LEU A 122 -11.24 4.77 11.85
CA LEU A 122 -10.12 4.99 10.91
C LEU A 122 -10.53 4.81 9.44
N ALA A 123 -11.54 3.99 9.15
CA ALA A 123 -12.08 3.83 7.81
C ALA A 123 -12.92 5.05 7.39
N GLU A 124 -13.70 5.60 8.31
CA GLU A 124 -14.47 6.83 8.12
C GLU A 124 -13.55 8.03 7.88
N ASP A 125 -12.54 8.24 8.73
CA ASP A 125 -11.52 9.29 8.57
C ASP A 125 -10.79 9.18 7.22
N ARG A 126 -10.50 7.94 6.77
CA ARG A 126 -9.84 7.71 5.48
C ARG A 126 -10.77 8.03 4.31
N GLN A 127 -12.07 7.75 4.43
CA GLN A 127 -13.05 8.11 3.40
C GLN A 127 -13.23 9.63 3.33
N GLU A 128 -13.27 10.33 4.46
CA GLU A 128 -13.31 11.78 4.50
C GLU A 128 -12.04 12.41 3.94
N ALA A 129 -10.86 11.86 4.26
CA ALA A 129 -9.58 12.33 3.73
C ALA A 129 -9.38 12.00 2.24
N SER A 130 -9.95 10.91 1.75
CA SER A 130 -9.97 10.55 0.32
C SER A 130 -11.11 11.19 -0.45
N GLY A 131 -12.06 11.80 0.23
CA GLY A 131 -13.03 12.80 -0.26
C GLY A 131 -12.34 14.10 -0.61
N VAL A 132 -11.14 14.06 -1.22
CA VAL A 132 -10.78 15.02 -2.24
C VAL A 132 -11.96 14.95 -3.19
N ASP A 133 -12.84 15.95 -3.01
CA ASP A 133 -13.79 16.35 -3.99
C ASP A 133 -13.10 16.15 -5.34
N TYR A 134 -13.38 15.02 -5.99
CA TYR A 134 -13.35 15.01 -7.42
C TYR A 134 -14.39 16.08 -7.72
N VAL A 135 -13.92 17.33 -7.70
CA VAL A 135 -14.56 18.37 -8.46
C VAL A 135 -14.74 17.67 -9.79
N ARG A 136 -15.91 17.09 -9.93
CA ARG A 136 -16.45 16.70 -11.20
C ARG A 136 -16.22 17.96 -11.99
N MET A 137 -15.11 17.98 -12.72
CA MET A 137 -14.95 18.82 -13.87
C MET A 137 -16.10 18.35 -14.76
N GLU A 138 -17.28 18.83 -14.47
CA GLU A 138 -18.28 19.03 -15.48
C GLU A 138 -17.51 19.87 -16.48
N GLY A 139 -16.87 19.13 -17.40
CA GLY A 139 -16.11 19.74 -18.48
C GLY A 139 -17.10 20.71 -19.06
N ASP A 140 -16.74 21.97 -19.00
CA ASP A 140 -17.52 23.05 -19.53
C ASP A 140 -18.04 22.58 -20.86
N THR A 141 -19.34 22.26 -20.90
CA THR A 141 -20.04 21.81 -22.09
C THR A 141 -19.91 22.85 -23.20
N GLU A 142 -19.44 24.04 -22.88
CA GLU A 142 -19.07 25.13 -23.79
C GLU A 142 -17.73 24.89 -24.50
N THR A 143 -16.71 24.37 -23.80
CA THR A 143 -15.39 24.08 -24.42
C THR A 143 -15.44 22.87 -25.33
N THR A 144 -16.16 21.80 -24.96
CA THR A 144 -16.39 20.66 -25.85
C THR A 144 -17.23 21.02 -27.07
N ARG A 145 -18.21 21.91 -26.92
CA ARG A 145 -19.06 22.38 -28.01
C ARG A 145 -18.31 23.30 -28.97
N ALA A 146 -17.37 24.09 -28.47
CA ALA A 146 -16.50 24.93 -29.30
C ALA A 146 -15.52 24.09 -30.14
N LEU A 147 -14.93 23.03 -29.57
CA LEU A 147 -14.04 22.11 -30.29
C LEU A 147 -14.79 21.29 -31.35
N GLU A 148 -16.02 20.88 -31.10
CA GLU A 148 -16.86 20.19 -32.08
C GLU A 148 -17.27 21.11 -33.24
N GLN A 149 -17.50 22.41 -32.98
CA GLN A 149 -17.80 23.39 -34.04
C GLN A 149 -16.59 23.69 -34.92
N GLU A 150 -15.37 23.79 -34.36
CA GLU A 150 -14.16 23.97 -35.17
C GLU A 150 -13.84 22.74 -36.03
N GLN A 151 -14.10 21.53 -35.55
CA GLN A 151 -13.93 20.31 -36.31
C GLN A 151 -14.94 20.17 -37.48
N GLN A 152 -16.16 20.65 -37.27
CA GLN A 152 -17.19 20.64 -38.33
C GLN A 152 -16.93 21.71 -39.37
N ALA A 153 -16.41 22.87 -38.99
CA ALA A 153 -16.07 23.93 -39.94
C ALA A 153 -14.85 23.58 -40.83
N SER A 154 -13.91 22.80 -40.30
CA SER A 154 -12.75 22.36 -41.09
C SER A 154 -13.08 21.24 -42.09
N HIS A 155 -14.18 20.49 -41.86
CA HIS A 155 -14.63 19.43 -42.75
C HIS A 155 -15.43 19.96 -43.94
N GLN A 156 -16.11 21.11 -43.80
CA GLN A 156 -16.91 21.73 -44.86
C GLN A 156 -16.07 22.56 -45.85
N SER A 157 -14.85 22.95 -45.51
CA SER A 157 -13.98 23.69 -46.41
C SER A 157 -13.11 22.79 -47.32
N GLY A 158 -13.22 21.50 -47.25
CA GLY A 158 -12.44 20.52 -48.04
C GLY A 158 -13.17 19.94 -49.26
N GLU A 159 -14.45 20.19 -49.48
CA GLU A 159 -15.22 19.54 -50.54
C GLU A 159 -15.38 20.35 -51.83
N ASP A 160 -14.94 21.60 -51.88
CA ASP A 160 -15.08 22.45 -53.11
C ASP A 160 -13.84 22.57 -53.97
N ALA A 161 -12.81 21.76 -53.77
CA ALA A 161 -11.55 21.81 -54.52
C ALA A 161 -11.22 20.52 -55.26
N SER A 162 -12.17 19.90 -55.96
CA SER A 162 -11.87 18.74 -56.81
C SER A 162 -12.80 18.68 -58.02
N SER A 163 -12.66 19.61 -58.92
CA SER A 163 -13.09 19.44 -60.31
C SER A 163 -12.28 20.40 -61.16
N ASP A 164 -11.30 19.92 -61.76
CA ASP A 164 -10.85 20.15 -63.12
C ASP A 164 -9.32 19.94 -63.26
N SER A 165 -8.94 18.96 -64.01
CA SER A 165 -8.00 19.03 -65.11
C SER A 165 -7.46 17.66 -65.47
N THR A 166 -8.06 17.13 -66.49
CA THR A 166 -7.44 16.17 -67.41
C THR A 166 -6.09 16.72 -67.91
N ASN A 167 -5.02 15.98 -67.75
CA ASN A 167 -3.89 16.04 -68.67
C ASN A 167 -3.28 14.65 -68.85
N GLU A 168 -3.64 14.06 -70.00
CA GLU A 168 -2.89 12.99 -70.66
C GLU A 168 -1.48 13.50 -71.02
N GLN A 169 -0.46 12.82 -70.53
CA GLN A 169 0.87 12.88 -71.14
C GLN A 169 1.50 11.49 -71.15
N ASP A 170 1.43 10.96 -72.29
CA ASP A 170 2.20 10.00 -73.08
C ASP A 170 3.61 9.71 -72.50
N TRP A 171 3.91 8.45 -72.23
CA TRP A 171 5.22 7.96 -71.84
C TRP A 171 5.74 7.08 -73.00
N PRO A 172 6.90 7.43 -73.67
CA PRO A 172 7.45 6.57 -74.66
C PRO A 172 8.18 5.35 -74.05
N LYS A 173 7.90 4.20 -74.63
CA LYS A 173 8.65 2.96 -74.47
C LYS A 173 10.03 3.07 -75.18
N GLN A 174 11.07 2.78 -74.41
CA GLN A 174 12.27 2.06 -74.93
C GLN A 174 12.81 1.23 -73.77
#